data_1813fe8e453bd429fe07178073d630a7
#
_entry.id   1813fe8e453bd429fe07178073d630a7
#
_cell.length_a   1.000
_cell.length_b   1.000
_cell.length_c   1.000
_cell.angle_alpha   90.00
_cell.angle_beta   90.00
_cell.angle_gamma   90.00
#
_symmetry.space_group_name_H-M   'P 1'
#
loop_
_entity.id
_entity.type
_entity.pdbx_description
1 polymer ?
#
loop_
_entity_poly.entity_id
_entity_poly.type
_entity_poly.pdbx_seq_one_letter_code
_entity_poly.pdbx_strand_id
1 'polypeptide(L)'
;IKKKDIYRKLDFHSSNVLEIRKKEDLEYVLKTTNVEDVWGVGGRLSIFLKNNSIKNAFDLKECNESFIRRKKGVVLERTVLELRGVKCNQIEDVSPDKKSICVSRSFGRKLRCYHDVRSALIVYVQKAASKMRMSNLFCRTITIFLKTSRYESNVYNNSKTYTLIESTIDLRLIWKVSDKLLKEIYKESFSYSKVGVILSDFCKEESMQRSLIEEKLNNNVSKKNGVEIMKLIDIINSRFGYGKIKLSSDCDKSFFSKEKNSNEKISWQMKSEYRSPCYTTSWHDILKVKV
;
A
#
# COMPACT_ATOMS: atom_id res chain seq x y z
N ILE A 1 2.15 27.35 12.27
CA ILE A 1 2.37 28.78 12.62
C ILE A 1 3.36 29.42 11.63
N LYS A 2 4.51 28.79 11.35
CA LYS A 2 5.54 29.34 10.42
C LYS A 2 5.07 29.45 8.97
N LYS A 3 4.21 28.56 8.47
CA LYS A 3 3.64 28.67 7.11
C LYS A 3 2.79 29.94 6.93
N LYS A 4 2.04 30.36 7.97
CA LYS A 4 1.24 31.60 7.92
C LYS A 4 2.10 32.87 7.73
N ASP A 5 3.32 32.90 8.26
CA ASP A 5 4.19 34.06 8.17
C ASP A 5 4.81 34.20 6.78
N ILE A 6 5.14 33.09 6.12
CA ILE A 6 5.57 33.07 4.71
C ILE A 6 4.44 33.58 3.81
N TYR A 7 3.22 33.14 4.04
CA TYR A 7 2.05 33.54 3.26
C TYR A 7 1.69 35.01 3.45
N ARG A 8 1.85 35.58 4.64
CA ARG A 8 1.59 37.01 4.88
C ARG A 8 2.57 37.95 4.21
N LYS A 9 3.85 37.56 4.08
CA LYS A 9 4.90 38.41 3.52
C LYS A 9 4.92 38.41 1.98
N LEU A 10 4.36 37.38 1.34
CA LEU A 10 4.42 37.16 -0.10
C LEU A 10 3.06 37.38 -0.82
N ASP A 11 2.17 38.22 -0.27
CA ASP A 11 0.84 38.55 -0.84
C ASP A 11 0.10 37.30 -1.40
N PHE A 12 -0.11 36.36 -0.51
CA PHE A 12 -0.75 35.09 -0.84
C PHE A 12 -2.25 35.29 -1.12
N HIS A 13 -2.61 35.42 -2.40
CA HIS A 13 -4.01 35.39 -2.81
C HIS A 13 -4.63 34.01 -2.58
N SER A 14 -5.89 33.93 -2.23
CA SER A 14 -6.76 32.87 -1.74
C SER A 14 -6.67 31.46 -2.38
N SER A 15 -5.72 31.21 -3.28
CA SER A 15 -5.63 30.00 -4.13
C SER A 15 -4.80 28.84 -3.55
N ASN A 16 -4.26 28.93 -2.33
CA ASN A 16 -3.33 27.93 -1.75
C ASN A 16 -2.09 27.60 -2.62
N VAL A 17 -1.77 28.45 -3.60
CA VAL A 17 -0.61 28.33 -4.49
C VAL A 17 0.31 29.53 -4.27
N LEU A 18 1.58 29.27 -4.03
CA LEU A 18 2.62 30.29 -3.92
C LEU A 18 3.52 30.21 -5.15
N GLU A 19 3.55 31.28 -5.95
CA GLU A 19 4.49 31.42 -7.07
C GLU A 19 5.67 32.28 -6.63
N ILE A 20 6.88 31.73 -6.75
CA ILE A 20 8.12 32.42 -6.39
C ILE A 20 8.86 32.77 -7.67
N ARG A 21 8.91 34.05 -8.02
CA ARG A 21 9.59 34.57 -9.24
C ARG A 21 10.92 35.28 -8.92
N LYS A 22 11.00 35.95 -7.78
CA LYS A 22 12.18 36.76 -7.39
C LYS A 22 13.15 35.90 -6.58
N LYS A 23 14.46 36.12 -6.78
CA LYS A 23 15.52 35.41 -6.02
C LYS A 23 15.46 35.70 -4.52
N GLU A 24 15.14 36.93 -4.14
CA GLU A 24 15.02 37.37 -2.76
C GLU A 24 13.89 36.61 -2.02
N ASP A 25 12.75 36.44 -2.67
CA ASP A 25 11.61 35.67 -2.13
C ASP A 25 11.97 34.19 -2.00
N LEU A 26 12.71 33.63 -2.96
CA LEU A 26 13.19 32.26 -2.92
C LEU A 26 14.12 32.05 -1.71
N GLU A 27 15.09 32.92 -1.52
CA GLU A 27 15.99 32.83 -0.36
C GLU A 27 15.24 32.94 0.96
N TYR A 28 14.30 33.87 1.04
CA TYR A 28 13.47 34.02 2.24
C TYR A 28 12.69 32.75 2.54
N VAL A 29 12.04 32.15 1.55
CA VAL A 29 11.28 30.91 1.72
C VAL A 29 12.20 29.76 2.14
N LEU A 30 13.37 29.61 1.51
CA LEU A 30 14.33 28.56 1.84
C LEU A 30 14.89 28.71 3.25
N LYS A 31 15.21 29.94 3.70
CA LYS A 31 15.71 30.22 5.06
C LYS A 31 14.65 29.98 6.15
N THR A 32 13.38 30.23 5.84
CA THR A 32 12.27 30.04 6.79
C THR A 32 11.72 28.61 6.81
N THR A 33 12.02 27.79 5.80
CA THR A 33 11.59 26.39 5.71
C THR A 33 12.55 25.49 6.49
N ASN A 34 12.08 24.81 7.53
CA ASN A 34 12.92 23.84 8.24
C ASN A 34 13.29 22.66 7.33
N VAL A 35 14.46 22.07 7.52
CA VAL A 35 14.94 20.96 6.72
C VAL A 35 14.02 19.72 6.78
N GLU A 36 13.31 19.52 7.88
CA GLU A 36 12.32 18.44 8.06
C GLU A 36 11.04 18.62 7.24
N ASP A 37 10.75 19.85 6.80
CA ASP A 37 9.60 20.17 5.97
C ASP A 37 9.91 20.05 4.46
N VAL A 38 11.17 19.78 4.09
CA VAL A 38 11.58 19.55 2.71
C VAL A 38 11.10 18.17 2.26
N TRP A 39 10.44 18.11 1.11
CA TRP A 39 10.01 16.83 0.53
C TRP A 39 11.20 15.89 0.32
N GLY A 40 11.07 14.64 0.77
CA GLY A 40 12.16 13.66 0.72
C GLY A 40 13.03 13.60 1.97
N VAL A 41 12.91 14.56 2.90
CA VAL A 41 13.61 14.54 4.18
C VAL A 41 12.74 13.96 5.28
N GLY A 42 12.88 12.66 5.57
CA GLY A 42 12.22 11.99 6.69
C GLY A 42 12.94 12.20 8.03
N GLY A 43 12.33 11.76 9.14
CA GLY A 43 12.85 12.00 10.49
C GLY A 43 14.31 11.58 10.70
N ARG A 44 14.76 10.44 10.18
CA ARG A 44 16.16 10.00 10.29
C ARG A 44 17.13 10.90 9.52
N LEU A 45 16.72 11.38 8.33
CA LEU A 45 17.51 12.32 7.54
C LEU A 45 17.55 13.67 8.19
N SER A 46 16.44 14.16 8.75
CA SER A 46 16.37 15.43 9.49
C SER A 46 17.35 15.44 10.67
N ILE A 47 17.38 14.38 11.48
CA ILE A 47 18.33 14.27 12.60
C ILE A 47 19.78 14.33 12.09
N PHE A 48 20.10 13.57 11.03
CA PHE A 48 21.44 13.59 10.44
C PHE A 48 21.84 14.97 9.93
N LEU A 49 20.94 15.68 9.23
CA LEU A 49 21.18 17.01 8.68
C LEU A 49 21.37 18.03 9.79
N LYS A 50 20.51 18.03 10.82
CA LYS A 50 20.64 18.89 11.99
C LYS A 50 21.96 18.70 12.76
N ASN A 51 22.42 17.45 12.88
CA ASN A 51 23.72 17.12 13.49
C ASN A 51 24.92 17.63 12.67
N ASN A 52 24.72 17.87 11.36
CA ASN A 52 25.72 18.50 10.49
C ASN A 52 25.46 19.98 10.25
N SER A 53 24.79 20.65 11.18
CA SER A 53 24.48 22.10 11.17
C SER A 53 23.56 22.55 10.01
N ILE A 54 22.92 21.64 9.28
CA ILE A 54 21.95 21.92 8.24
C ILE A 54 20.55 21.96 8.84
N LYS A 55 20.03 23.17 9.12
CA LYS A 55 18.78 23.37 9.88
C LYS A 55 17.57 23.72 9.02
N ASN A 56 17.80 24.34 7.87
CA ASN A 56 16.76 24.83 6.96
C ASN A 56 17.03 24.40 5.51
N ALA A 57 16.11 24.70 4.63
CA ALA A 57 16.22 24.33 3.21
C ALA A 57 17.33 25.12 2.49
N PHE A 58 17.66 26.32 2.95
CA PHE A 58 18.76 27.11 2.42
C PHE A 58 20.10 26.47 2.73
N ASP A 59 20.34 26.08 3.99
CA ASP A 59 21.54 25.36 4.39
C ASP A 59 21.71 24.06 3.59
N LEU A 60 20.61 23.35 3.32
CA LEU A 60 20.60 22.13 2.51
C LEU A 60 20.97 22.42 1.05
N LYS A 61 20.48 23.52 0.48
CA LYS A 61 20.82 23.97 -0.89
C LYS A 61 22.30 24.27 -1.03
N GLU A 62 22.89 24.95 -0.04
CA GLU A 62 24.31 25.37 -0.08
C GLU A 62 25.30 24.26 0.33
N CYS A 63 24.82 23.12 0.86
CA CYS A 63 25.70 22.06 1.34
C CYS A 63 26.46 21.38 0.17
N ASN A 64 27.59 20.75 0.51
CA ASN A 64 28.41 20.01 -0.44
C ASN A 64 27.67 18.74 -0.91
N GLU A 65 27.37 18.67 -2.22
CA GLU A 65 26.64 17.56 -2.83
C GLU A 65 27.40 16.23 -2.73
N SER A 66 28.73 16.24 -2.92
CA SER A 66 29.57 15.05 -2.84
C SER A 66 29.58 14.46 -1.42
N PHE A 67 29.51 15.32 -0.39
CA PHE A 67 29.35 14.89 0.99
C PHE A 67 28.00 14.19 1.19
N ILE A 68 26.93 14.80 0.70
CA ILE A 68 25.58 14.25 0.82
C ILE A 68 25.47 12.92 0.06
N ARG A 69 25.94 12.84 -1.17
CA ARG A 69 25.93 11.61 -1.98
C ARG A 69 26.64 10.47 -1.28
N ARG A 70 27.86 10.71 -0.77
CA ARG A 70 28.67 9.70 -0.07
C ARG A 70 28.03 9.20 1.23
N LYS A 71 27.37 10.07 1.99
CA LYS A 71 26.79 9.74 3.30
C LYS A 71 25.34 9.23 3.24
N LYS A 72 24.53 9.70 2.29
CA LYS A 72 23.08 9.44 2.23
C LYS A 72 22.57 9.00 0.86
N GLY A 73 23.45 8.95 -0.14
CA GLY A 73 23.13 8.42 -1.46
C GLY A 73 22.52 9.46 -2.41
N VAL A 74 22.21 8.98 -3.61
CA VAL A 74 21.79 9.79 -4.78
C VAL A 74 20.44 10.47 -4.56
N VAL A 75 19.55 9.89 -3.76
CA VAL A 75 18.20 10.45 -3.56
C VAL A 75 18.25 11.81 -2.87
N LEU A 76 19.04 11.93 -1.79
CA LEU A 76 19.19 13.22 -1.10
C LEU A 76 20.03 14.21 -1.91
N GLU A 77 21.02 13.76 -2.66
CA GLU A 77 21.77 14.58 -3.61
C GLU A 77 20.84 15.23 -4.64
N ARG A 78 19.94 14.46 -5.27
CA ARG A 78 18.94 15.00 -6.18
C ARG A 78 18.07 16.06 -5.52
N THR A 79 17.66 15.88 -4.27
CA THR A 79 16.93 16.91 -3.53
C THR A 79 17.73 18.22 -3.40
N VAL A 80 19.05 18.13 -3.15
CA VAL A 80 19.93 19.31 -3.11
C VAL A 80 20.00 19.99 -4.47
N LEU A 81 20.17 19.22 -5.55
CA LEU A 81 20.22 19.75 -6.92
C LEU A 81 18.89 20.41 -7.32
N GLU A 82 17.77 19.81 -6.97
CA GLU A 82 16.43 20.38 -7.21
C GLU A 82 16.21 21.68 -6.45
N LEU A 83 16.69 21.80 -5.22
CA LEU A 83 16.67 23.07 -4.46
C LEU A 83 17.55 24.16 -5.13
N ARG A 84 18.57 23.78 -5.90
CA ARG A 84 19.38 24.69 -6.73
C ARG A 84 18.72 25.03 -8.06
N GLY A 85 17.57 24.40 -8.40
CA GLY A 85 16.86 24.60 -9.65
C GLY A 85 17.29 23.66 -10.78
N VAL A 86 18.13 22.64 -10.49
CA VAL A 86 18.52 21.62 -11.47
C VAL A 86 17.41 20.55 -11.55
N LYS A 87 16.86 20.36 -12.74
CA LYS A 87 15.82 19.33 -12.97
C LYS A 87 16.42 17.93 -12.95
N CYS A 88 16.18 17.18 -11.87
CA CYS A 88 16.70 15.82 -11.69
C CYS A 88 15.74 14.73 -12.15
N ASN A 89 14.44 14.97 -12.07
CA ASN A 89 13.42 14.02 -12.48
C ASN A 89 12.68 14.56 -13.71
N GLN A 90 12.48 13.70 -14.71
CA GLN A 90 11.63 14.00 -15.85
C GLN A 90 10.19 13.60 -15.55
N ILE A 91 9.24 14.23 -16.20
CA ILE A 91 7.84 13.79 -16.20
C ILE A 91 7.79 12.52 -17.06
N GLU A 92 7.36 11.42 -16.47
CA GLU A 92 7.17 10.16 -17.18
C GLU A 92 5.76 10.14 -17.77
N ASP A 93 5.63 10.06 -19.08
CA ASP A 93 4.34 10.00 -19.78
C ASP A 93 3.68 8.63 -19.62
N VAL A 94 4.50 7.58 -19.43
CA VAL A 94 4.04 6.19 -19.21
C VAL A 94 4.55 5.68 -17.87
N SER A 95 3.62 5.26 -17.02
CA SER A 95 3.99 4.63 -15.74
C SER A 95 4.72 3.31 -15.98
N PRO A 96 5.89 3.09 -15.34
CA PRO A 96 6.60 1.82 -15.46
C PRO A 96 5.78 0.67 -14.88
N ASP A 97 6.06 -0.55 -15.33
CA ASP A 97 5.41 -1.76 -14.84
C ASP A 97 5.59 -1.89 -13.31
N LYS A 98 4.55 -2.34 -12.64
CA LYS A 98 4.56 -2.51 -11.18
C LYS A 98 5.59 -3.55 -10.76
N LYS A 99 6.49 -3.20 -9.85
CA LYS A 99 7.49 -4.13 -9.28
C LYS A 99 6.91 -4.96 -8.13
N SER A 100 5.89 -4.47 -7.46
CA SER A 100 5.18 -5.17 -6.38
C SER A 100 3.76 -4.67 -6.22
N ILE A 101 2.87 -5.51 -5.70
CA ILE A 101 1.50 -5.17 -5.31
C ILE A 101 1.34 -5.50 -3.84
N CYS A 102 1.14 -4.48 -3.02
CA CYS A 102 0.85 -4.62 -1.60
C CYS A 102 -0.63 -4.34 -1.32
N VAL A 103 -1.29 -5.27 -0.65
CA VAL A 103 -2.65 -5.08 -0.13
C VAL A 103 -2.63 -5.32 1.37
N SER A 104 -2.92 -4.30 2.14
CA SER A 104 -2.98 -4.36 3.59
C SER A 104 -3.98 -3.35 4.13
N ARG A 105 -4.58 -3.64 5.26
CA ARG A 105 -5.44 -2.72 5.98
C ARG A 105 -5.23 -2.84 7.48
N SER A 106 -5.39 -1.74 8.17
CA SER A 106 -5.52 -1.76 9.63
C SER A 106 -6.93 -2.21 9.99
N PHE A 107 -7.04 -2.97 11.06
CA PHE A 107 -8.32 -3.45 11.57
C PHE A 107 -9.08 -2.34 12.30
N GLY A 108 -10.40 -2.36 12.26
CA GLY A 108 -11.25 -1.45 13.03
C GLY A 108 -11.16 -1.69 14.53
N ARG A 109 -10.86 -2.93 14.94
CA ARG A 109 -10.51 -3.34 16.29
C ARG A 109 -9.31 -4.29 16.24
N LYS A 110 -8.54 -4.37 17.32
CA LYS A 110 -7.41 -5.31 17.39
C LYS A 110 -7.92 -6.75 17.41
N LEU A 111 -7.26 -7.62 16.65
CA LEU A 111 -7.62 -9.03 16.54
C LEU A 111 -6.63 -9.89 17.29
N ARG A 112 -7.16 -10.85 18.07
CA ARG A 112 -6.39 -11.88 18.77
C ARG A 112 -6.64 -13.27 18.21
N CYS A 113 -7.83 -13.51 17.64
CA CYS A 113 -8.20 -14.81 17.11
C CYS A 113 -7.50 -15.06 15.77
N TYR A 114 -6.87 -16.23 15.63
CA TYR A 114 -6.24 -16.66 14.37
C TYR A 114 -7.23 -16.66 13.20
N HIS A 115 -8.45 -17.14 13.44
CA HIS A 115 -9.48 -17.24 12.43
C HIS A 115 -9.84 -15.87 11.84
N ASP A 116 -9.99 -14.83 12.67
CA ASP A 116 -10.32 -13.48 12.22
C ASP A 116 -9.19 -12.88 11.37
N VAL A 117 -7.93 -13.06 11.81
CA VAL A 117 -6.75 -12.60 11.05
C VAL A 117 -6.65 -13.33 9.71
N ARG A 118 -6.93 -14.65 9.69
CA ARG A 118 -6.95 -15.48 8.50
C ARG A 118 -8.06 -15.05 7.53
N SER A 119 -9.26 -14.78 8.04
CA SER A 119 -10.40 -14.29 7.26
C SER A 119 -10.14 -12.90 6.63
N ALA A 120 -9.43 -12.03 7.34
CA ALA A 120 -8.99 -10.76 6.76
C ALA A 120 -7.93 -10.95 5.68
N LEU A 121 -6.95 -11.82 5.93
CA LEU A 121 -5.85 -12.08 5.00
C LEU A 121 -6.35 -12.62 3.65
N ILE A 122 -7.30 -13.58 3.64
CA ILE A 122 -7.79 -14.14 2.38
C ILE A 122 -8.43 -13.09 1.48
N VAL A 123 -9.18 -12.13 2.06
CA VAL A 123 -9.76 -11.01 1.32
C VAL A 123 -8.67 -10.13 0.70
N TYR A 124 -7.56 -9.91 1.42
CA TYR A 124 -6.46 -9.11 0.90
C TYR A 124 -5.67 -9.85 -0.18
N VAL A 125 -5.48 -11.17 -0.02
CA VAL A 125 -4.87 -12.02 -1.05
C VAL A 125 -5.69 -12.02 -2.34
N GLN A 126 -7.02 -12.17 -2.25
CA GLN A 126 -7.92 -12.08 -3.39
C GLN A 126 -7.80 -10.72 -4.10
N LYS A 127 -7.80 -9.62 -3.34
CA LYS A 127 -7.64 -8.27 -3.90
C LYS A 127 -6.27 -8.06 -4.56
N ALA A 128 -5.21 -8.59 -3.96
CA ALA A 128 -3.86 -8.49 -4.52
C ALA A 128 -3.76 -9.29 -5.83
N ALA A 129 -4.26 -10.52 -5.83
CA ALA A 129 -4.25 -11.39 -7.01
C ALA A 129 -5.12 -10.83 -8.15
N SER A 130 -6.29 -10.28 -7.86
CA SER A 130 -7.12 -9.60 -8.87
C SER A 130 -6.40 -8.39 -9.48
N LYS A 131 -5.79 -7.51 -8.67
CA LYS A 131 -5.00 -6.38 -9.16
C LYS A 131 -3.81 -6.80 -10.03
N MET A 132 -3.16 -7.91 -9.69
CA MET A 132 -2.06 -8.47 -10.43
C MET A 132 -2.53 -8.96 -11.82
N ARG A 133 -3.61 -9.73 -11.87
CA ARG A 133 -4.21 -10.22 -13.12
C ARG A 133 -4.71 -9.08 -14.02
N MET A 134 -5.33 -8.03 -13.44
CA MET A 134 -5.72 -6.83 -14.19
C MET A 134 -4.54 -6.11 -14.86
N SER A 135 -3.33 -6.32 -14.37
CA SER A 135 -2.09 -5.79 -14.96
C SER A 135 -1.38 -6.83 -15.86
N ASN A 136 -2.00 -7.98 -16.15
CA ASN A 136 -1.45 -9.11 -16.91
C ASN A 136 -0.09 -9.59 -16.38
N LEU A 137 0.07 -9.61 -15.02
CA LEU A 137 1.29 -10.00 -14.37
C LEU A 137 1.13 -11.34 -13.64
N PHE A 138 2.22 -12.09 -13.57
CA PHE A 138 2.40 -13.33 -12.82
C PHE A 138 3.36 -13.07 -11.67
N CYS A 139 3.08 -13.52 -10.46
CA CYS A 139 4.00 -13.37 -9.33
C CYS A 139 4.74 -14.65 -9.03
N ARG A 140 5.98 -14.50 -8.58
CA ARG A 140 6.82 -15.59 -8.08
C ARG A 140 7.05 -15.51 -6.57
N THR A 141 7.01 -14.32 -6.01
CA THR A 141 7.32 -14.10 -4.59
C THR A 141 6.09 -13.59 -3.84
N ILE A 142 5.78 -14.23 -2.72
CA ILE A 142 4.64 -13.93 -1.85
C ILE A 142 5.19 -13.63 -0.46
N THR A 143 4.89 -12.45 0.07
CA THR A 143 5.26 -12.03 1.43
C THR A 143 4.01 -11.73 2.23
N ILE A 144 3.92 -12.29 3.42
CA ILE A 144 2.87 -11.98 4.39
C ILE A 144 3.49 -11.26 5.58
N PHE A 145 2.81 -10.28 6.11
CA PHE A 145 3.24 -9.58 7.31
C PHE A 145 2.11 -9.33 8.29
N LEU A 146 2.47 -9.36 9.57
CA LEU A 146 1.60 -9.05 10.71
C LEU A 146 2.23 -7.97 11.56
N LYS A 147 1.40 -7.02 12.04
CA LYS A 147 1.85 -5.92 12.89
C LYS A 147 0.86 -5.65 14.02
N THR A 148 1.40 -5.38 15.20
CA THR A 148 0.66 -4.75 16.32
C THR A 148 0.67 -3.24 16.18
N SER A 149 -0.01 -2.53 17.07
CA SER A 149 0.08 -1.08 17.15
C SER A 149 1.47 -0.62 17.61
N ARG A 150 1.96 0.51 17.09
CA ARG A 150 3.24 1.10 17.52
C ARG A 150 3.20 1.66 18.94
N TYR A 151 1.99 1.86 19.46
CA TYR A 151 1.76 2.47 20.78
C TYR A 151 1.53 1.43 21.89
N GLU A 152 1.74 0.14 21.58
CA GLU A 152 1.68 -0.91 22.58
C GLU A 152 3.04 -1.09 23.26
N SER A 153 3.01 -1.52 24.52
CA SER A 153 4.21 -1.87 25.29
C SER A 153 4.97 -3.03 24.66
N ASN A 154 4.24 -3.96 24.02
CA ASN A 154 4.81 -5.15 23.39
C ASN A 154 4.55 -5.12 21.88
N VAL A 155 5.49 -4.50 21.15
CA VAL A 155 5.39 -4.33 19.68
C VAL A 155 5.86 -5.61 18.99
N TYR A 156 4.97 -6.19 18.18
CA TYR A 156 5.29 -7.30 17.30
C TYR A 156 5.16 -6.87 15.84
N ASN A 157 6.21 -7.07 15.07
CA ASN A 157 6.22 -6.82 13.63
C ASN A 157 7.02 -7.95 12.97
N ASN A 158 6.34 -8.82 12.28
CA ASN A 158 6.96 -9.96 11.60
C ASN A 158 6.45 -10.10 10.18
N SER A 159 7.32 -10.59 9.31
CA SER A 159 6.99 -10.88 7.92
C SER A 159 7.73 -12.14 7.47
N LYS A 160 7.10 -12.91 6.61
CA LYS A 160 7.73 -14.08 6.00
C LYS A 160 7.45 -14.10 4.50
N THR A 161 8.47 -14.51 3.76
CA THR A 161 8.46 -14.53 2.30
C THR A 161 8.66 -15.96 1.82
N TYR A 162 7.94 -16.31 0.76
CA TYR A 162 8.11 -17.56 0.04
C TYR A 162 8.24 -17.26 -1.46
N THR A 163 9.24 -17.86 -2.10
CA THR A 163 9.45 -17.77 -3.55
C THR A 163 9.07 -19.08 -4.18
N LEU A 164 8.11 -19.01 -5.12
CA LEU A 164 7.65 -20.15 -5.90
C LEU A 164 8.74 -20.58 -6.91
N ILE A 165 8.72 -21.82 -7.32
CA ILE A 165 9.59 -22.31 -8.40
C ILE A 165 9.19 -21.65 -9.72
N GLU A 166 7.89 -21.56 -10.00
CA GLU A 166 7.32 -20.92 -11.19
C GLU A 166 6.38 -19.78 -10.82
N SER A 167 6.31 -18.78 -11.70
CA SER A 167 5.37 -17.67 -11.53
C SER A 167 3.93 -18.13 -11.74
N THR A 168 2.99 -17.54 -11.00
CA THR A 168 1.59 -17.95 -10.99
C THR A 168 0.61 -16.78 -10.95
N ILE A 169 -0.60 -17.00 -11.49
CA ILE A 169 -1.78 -16.15 -11.28
C ILE A 169 -2.87 -16.87 -10.47
N ASP A 170 -2.66 -18.15 -10.17
CA ASP A 170 -3.66 -18.99 -9.51
C ASP A 170 -3.85 -18.57 -8.05
N LEU A 171 -5.03 -18.00 -7.76
CA LEU A 171 -5.41 -17.58 -6.42
C LEU A 171 -5.36 -18.72 -5.40
N ARG A 172 -5.66 -19.97 -5.81
CA ARG A 172 -5.67 -21.13 -4.91
C ARG A 172 -4.26 -21.42 -4.40
N LEU A 173 -3.27 -21.38 -5.29
CA LEU A 173 -1.86 -21.59 -4.94
C LEU A 173 -1.33 -20.43 -4.07
N ILE A 174 -1.61 -19.19 -4.48
CA ILE A 174 -1.23 -17.99 -3.71
C ILE A 174 -1.81 -18.06 -2.31
N TRP A 175 -3.09 -18.45 -2.17
CA TRP A 175 -3.73 -18.60 -0.87
C TRP A 175 -3.11 -19.72 -0.04
N LYS A 176 -2.87 -20.90 -0.61
CA LYS A 176 -2.25 -22.04 0.10
C LYS A 176 -0.90 -21.65 0.71
N VAL A 177 -0.07 -20.92 -0.05
CA VAL A 177 1.22 -20.41 0.44
C VAL A 177 0.99 -19.36 1.51
N SER A 178 0.09 -18.41 1.29
CA SER A 178 -0.21 -17.33 2.24
C SER A 178 -0.70 -17.86 3.60
N ASP A 179 -1.58 -18.87 3.60
CA ASP A 179 -2.08 -19.52 4.82
C ASP A 179 -0.96 -20.23 5.58
N LYS A 180 -0.05 -20.93 4.87
CA LYS A 180 1.14 -21.54 5.48
C LYS A 180 2.03 -20.48 6.14
N LEU A 181 2.34 -19.40 5.44
CA LEU A 181 3.18 -18.33 5.96
C LEU A 181 2.53 -17.64 7.17
N LEU A 182 1.20 -17.45 7.15
CA LEU A 182 0.47 -16.88 8.28
C LEU A 182 0.63 -17.76 9.53
N LYS A 183 0.50 -19.08 9.42
CA LYS A 183 0.68 -20.01 10.53
C LYS A 183 2.05 -19.89 11.19
N GLU A 184 3.09 -19.64 10.38
CA GLU A 184 4.46 -19.54 10.86
C GLU A 184 4.75 -18.22 11.59
N ILE A 185 4.08 -17.10 11.23
CA ILE A 185 4.31 -15.80 11.86
C ILE A 185 3.27 -15.43 12.92
N TYR A 186 2.17 -16.14 13.01
CA TYR A 186 1.14 -15.87 14.00
C TYR A 186 1.56 -16.35 15.40
N LYS A 187 1.25 -15.54 16.41
CA LYS A 187 1.45 -15.84 17.83
C LYS A 187 0.22 -15.42 18.62
N GLU A 188 -0.32 -16.29 19.45
CA GLU A 188 -1.55 -16.05 20.22
C GLU A 188 -1.41 -14.94 21.27
N SER A 189 -0.19 -14.67 21.73
CA SER A 189 0.10 -13.67 22.77
C SER A 189 -0.09 -12.23 22.35
N PHE A 190 -0.31 -11.95 21.05
CA PHE A 190 -0.35 -10.59 20.51
C PHE A 190 -1.74 -10.18 20.03
N SER A 191 -2.01 -8.88 20.14
CA SER A 191 -3.20 -8.23 19.57
C SER A 191 -2.81 -7.51 18.28
N TYR A 192 -3.21 -8.07 17.14
CA TYR A 192 -2.82 -7.55 15.83
C TYR A 192 -3.66 -6.36 15.42
N SER A 193 -3.01 -5.34 14.89
CA SER A 193 -3.65 -4.14 14.35
C SER A 193 -3.67 -4.12 12.83
N LYS A 194 -2.80 -4.90 12.16
CA LYS A 194 -2.68 -4.90 10.71
C LYS A 194 -2.15 -6.23 10.18
N VAL A 195 -2.74 -6.70 9.08
CA VAL A 195 -2.21 -7.79 8.25
C VAL A 195 -2.10 -7.31 6.80
N GLY A 196 -1.19 -7.88 6.04
CA GLY A 196 -1.08 -7.61 4.63
C GLY A 196 -0.32 -8.67 3.85
N VAL A 197 -0.51 -8.61 2.54
CA VAL A 197 0.18 -9.44 1.54
C VAL A 197 0.91 -8.54 0.55
N ILE A 198 2.10 -8.95 0.17
CA ILE A 198 2.88 -8.35 -0.92
C ILE A 198 3.15 -9.44 -1.94
N LEU A 199 2.74 -9.18 -3.18
CA LEU A 199 3.10 -9.99 -4.35
C LEU A 199 4.20 -9.23 -5.08
N SER A 200 5.28 -9.91 -5.44
CA SER A 200 6.44 -9.32 -6.11
C SER A 200 7.11 -10.33 -7.03
N ASP A 201 8.23 -9.93 -7.65
CA ASP A 201 8.93 -10.72 -8.65
C ASP A 201 7.97 -11.07 -9.80
N PHE A 202 7.51 -9.99 -10.47
CA PHE A 202 6.53 -10.11 -11.54
C PHE A 202 7.18 -10.38 -12.87
N CYS A 203 6.53 -11.25 -13.67
CA CYS A 203 6.82 -11.45 -15.07
C CYS A 203 5.53 -11.37 -15.92
N LYS A 204 5.70 -11.10 -17.21
CA LYS A 204 4.63 -11.24 -18.21
C LYS A 204 4.58 -12.68 -18.70
N GLU A 205 3.44 -13.10 -19.27
CA GLU A 205 3.24 -14.46 -19.78
C GLU A 205 4.34 -14.87 -20.79
N GLU A 206 4.74 -13.94 -21.66
CA GLU A 206 5.77 -14.14 -22.68
C GLU A 206 7.17 -14.39 -22.13
N SER A 207 7.49 -13.83 -20.95
CA SER A 207 8.80 -13.93 -20.29
C SER A 207 8.84 -14.99 -19.19
N MET A 208 7.81 -15.83 -19.08
CA MET A 208 7.71 -16.85 -18.04
C MET A 208 8.65 -18.01 -18.33
N GLN A 209 9.67 -18.18 -17.50
CA GLN A 209 10.56 -19.35 -17.56
C GLN A 209 9.85 -20.54 -16.90
N ARG A 210 9.63 -21.60 -17.68
CA ARG A 210 9.08 -22.87 -17.17
C ARG A 210 10.20 -23.74 -16.61
N SER A 211 9.89 -24.53 -15.59
CA SER A 211 10.83 -25.51 -15.07
C SER A 211 10.93 -26.73 -15.98
N LEU A 212 12.13 -27.09 -16.36
CA LEU A 212 12.39 -28.30 -17.15
C LEU A 212 12.09 -29.62 -16.40
N ILE A 213 12.06 -29.56 -15.07
CA ILE A 213 11.88 -30.74 -14.20
C ILE A 213 10.41 -31.15 -14.10
N GLU A 214 9.47 -30.22 -14.19
CA GLU A 214 8.04 -30.49 -14.03
C GLU A 214 7.33 -30.99 -15.31
N GLU A 215 7.96 -30.92 -16.47
CA GLU A 215 7.39 -31.47 -17.70
C GLU A 215 7.14 -33.00 -17.64
N LYS A 216 7.88 -33.70 -16.79
CA LYS A 216 7.71 -35.16 -16.58
C LYS A 216 6.54 -35.57 -15.67
N LEU A 217 5.94 -34.65 -14.95
CA LEU A 217 4.80 -34.90 -14.06
C LEU A 217 3.55 -34.20 -14.65
N ASN A 218 2.79 -34.87 -15.45
CA ASN A 218 1.42 -34.65 -16.03
C ASN A 218 0.57 -33.44 -15.50
N ASN A 219 1.18 -32.32 -15.10
CA ASN A 219 0.48 -31.19 -14.49
C ASN A 219 0.12 -30.05 -15.45
N ASN A 220 0.42 -30.18 -16.75
CA ASN A 220 0.17 -29.13 -17.75
C ASN A 220 -1.32 -28.84 -17.96
N VAL A 221 -2.18 -29.85 -17.86
CA VAL A 221 -3.64 -29.69 -17.99
C VAL A 221 -4.21 -28.94 -16.78
N SER A 222 -3.73 -29.22 -15.59
CA SER A 222 -4.17 -28.53 -14.37
C SER A 222 -3.78 -27.05 -14.32
N LYS A 223 -2.61 -26.71 -14.89
CA LYS A 223 -2.12 -25.29 -14.94
C LYS A 223 -2.91 -24.47 -15.96
N LYS A 224 -3.19 -25.01 -17.17
CA LYS A 224 -4.02 -24.31 -18.18
C LYS A 224 -5.43 -24.05 -17.65
N ASN A 225 -6.06 -25.05 -17.07
CA ASN A 225 -7.38 -24.91 -16.46
C ASN A 225 -7.37 -23.86 -15.32
N GLY A 226 -6.29 -23.73 -14.57
CA GLY A 226 -6.12 -22.73 -13.54
C GLY A 226 -6.19 -21.29 -14.06
N VAL A 227 -5.52 -21.00 -15.17
CA VAL A 227 -5.53 -19.66 -15.81
C VAL A 227 -6.93 -19.32 -16.33
N GLU A 228 -7.58 -20.25 -16.99
CA GLU A 228 -8.95 -20.07 -17.54
C GLU A 228 -9.96 -19.83 -16.42
N ILE A 229 -9.91 -20.61 -15.34
CA ILE A 229 -10.78 -20.44 -14.18
C ILE A 229 -10.58 -19.04 -13.57
N MET A 230 -9.35 -18.56 -13.43
CA MET A 230 -9.09 -17.22 -12.89
C MET A 230 -9.65 -16.11 -13.80
N LYS A 231 -9.53 -16.25 -15.11
CA LYS A 231 -10.15 -15.33 -16.09
C LYS A 231 -11.68 -15.32 -15.96
N LEU A 232 -12.32 -16.48 -15.85
CA LEU A 232 -13.77 -16.58 -15.66
C LEU A 232 -14.22 -15.94 -14.33
N ILE A 233 -13.51 -16.17 -13.25
CA ILE A 233 -13.79 -15.52 -11.94
C ILE A 233 -13.73 -13.99 -12.08
N ASP A 234 -12.71 -13.46 -12.76
CA ASP A 234 -12.56 -12.01 -12.94
C ASP A 234 -13.68 -11.44 -13.82
N ILE A 235 -14.09 -12.13 -14.92
CA ILE A 235 -15.21 -11.73 -15.77
C ILE A 235 -16.51 -11.68 -14.96
N ILE A 236 -16.81 -12.71 -14.19
CA ILE A 236 -18.04 -12.76 -13.38
C ILE A 236 -18.03 -11.66 -12.31
N ASN A 237 -16.91 -11.49 -11.62
CA ASN A 237 -16.78 -10.46 -10.59
C ASN A 237 -16.82 -9.03 -11.17
N SER A 238 -16.37 -8.81 -12.41
CA SER A 238 -16.47 -7.51 -13.07
C SER A 238 -17.92 -7.21 -13.50
N ARG A 239 -18.65 -8.22 -13.97
CA ARG A 239 -20.03 -8.08 -14.47
C ARG A 239 -21.06 -7.95 -13.33
N PHE A 240 -20.93 -8.76 -12.29
CA PHE A 240 -21.93 -8.88 -11.21
C PHE A 240 -21.50 -8.20 -9.90
N GLY A 241 -20.34 -7.58 -9.87
CA GLY A 241 -19.79 -6.89 -8.71
C GLY A 241 -18.69 -7.68 -8.00
N TYR A 242 -17.75 -6.94 -7.41
CA TYR A 242 -16.56 -7.51 -6.77
C TYR A 242 -16.93 -8.49 -5.65
N GLY A 243 -16.30 -9.67 -5.70
CA GLY A 243 -16.42 -10.68 -4.66
C GLY A 243 -17.71 -11.51 -4.69
N LYS A 244 -18.38 -11.61 -5.84
CA LYS A 244 -19.51 -12.55 -6.05
C LYS A 244 -19.02 -13.99 -6.04
N ILE A 245 -17.89 -14.26 -6.71
CA ILE A 245 -17.18 -15.53 -6.60
C ILE A 245 -15.96 -15.31 -5.69
N LYS A 246 -15.87 -16.13 -4.65
CA LYS A 246 -14.81 -16.10 -3.64
C LYS A 246 -14.28 -17.51 -3.38
N LEU A 247 -13.10 -17.62 -2.78
CA LEU A 247 -12.65 -18.89 -2.22
C LEU A 247 -13.51 -19.26 -1.00
N SER A 248 -13.85 -20.54 -0.85
CA SER A 248 -14.65 -21.04 0.29
C SER A 248 -14.02 -20.74 1.66
N SER A 249 -12.70 -20.63 1.71
CA SER A 249 -11.97 -20.22 2.92
C SER A 249 -12.28 -18.77 3.38
N ASP A 250 -12.92 -17.95 2.54
CA ASP A 250 -13.40 -16.60 2.86
C ASP A 250 -14.83 -16.60 3.48
N CYS A 251 -15.46 -17.77 3.52
CA CYS A 251 -16.79 -17.88 4.08
C CYS A 251 -16.69 -17.88 5.61
N ASP A 252 -16.96 -16.73 6.23
CA ASP A 252 -17.29 -16.69 7.66
C ASP A 252 -18.52 -17.57 7.93
N LYS A 253 -18.57 -18.19 9.12
CA LYS A 253 -19.72 -19.00 9.56
C LYS A 253 -21.05 -18.25 9.44
N SER A 254 -21.02 -16.92 9.51
CA SER A 254 -22.18 -16.03 9.30
C SER A 254 -22.77 -16.10 7.89
N PHE A 255 -22.00 -16.58 6.88
CA PHE A 255 -22.52 -16.72 5.51
C PHE A 255 -23.45 -17.93 5.37
N PHE A 256 -23.30 -18.94 6.22
CA PHE A 256 -24.13 -20.17 6.24
C PHE A 256 -25.28 -20.07 7.26
N SER A 257 -25.23 -19.16 8.21
CA SER A 257 -26.36 -18.90 9.10
C SER A 257 -27.41 -18.06 8.38
N LYS A 258 -28.58 -18.63 8.17
CA LYS A 258 -29.74 -17.98 7.55
C LYS A 258 -30.31 -16.78 8.36
N GLU A 259 -29.74 -16.45 9.48
CA GLU A 259 -30.11 -15.31 10.29
C GLU A 259 -29.43 -14.06 9.77
N LYS A 260 -30.11 -13.42 8.82
CA LYS A 260 -29.85 -12.06 8.35
C LYS A 260 -30.20 -11.03 9.42
N ASN A 261 -29.54 -11.04 10.55
CA ASN A 261 -29.48 -9.85 11.36
C ASN A 261 -28.42 -8.94 10.75
N SER A 262 -28.88 -8.04 9.90
CA SER A 262 -28.14 -7.18 8.97
C SER A 262 -27.18 -6.16 9.59
N ASN A 263 -26.85 -6.27 10.87
CA ASN A 263 -26.02 -5.29 11.60
C ASN A 263 -24.74 -5.85 12.22
N GLU A 264 -24.44 -7.14 12.12
CA GLU A 264 -23.13 -7.65 12.59
C GLU A 264 -22.06 -7.31 11.54
N LYS A 265 -21.45 -6.13 11.71
CA LYS A 265 -20.26 -5.74 10.95
C LYS A 265 -19.16 -6.77 11.20
N ILE A 266 -18.61 -7.32 10.13
CA ILE A 266 -17.46 -8.24 10.17
C ILE A 266 -16.37 -7.65 11.07
N SER A 267 -15.93 -8.41 12.06
CA SER A 267 -15.13 -7.94 13.21
C SER A 267 -13.84 -7.21 12.84
N TRP A 268 -13.26 -7.49 11.70
CA TRP A 268 -11.99 -6.92 11.24
C TRP A 268 -12.14 -5.73 10.28
N GLN A 269 -13.36 -5.41 9.80
CA GLN A 269 -13.54 -4.26 8.92
C GLN A 269 -13.19 -2.95 9.61
N MET A 270 -12.69 -1.99 8.82
CA MET A 270 -12.44 -0.64 9.31
C MET A 270 -13.75 0.00 9.75
N LYS A 271 -13.70 0.74 10.85
CA LYS A 271 -14.84 1.57 11.27
C LYS A 271 -15.09 2.66 10.24
N SER A 272 -16.34 2.88 9.89
CA SER A 272 -16.78 3.93 8.97
C SER A 272 -18.02 4.62 9.54
N GLU A 273 -17.88 5.16 10.76
CA GLU A 273 -19.01 5.73 11.53
C GLU A 273 -19.35 7.16 11.07
N TYR A 274 -18.35 7.88 10.52
CA TYR A 274 -18.51 9.25 10.04
C TYR A 274 -18.65 9.28 8.51
N ARG A 275 -19.71 8.64 7.98
CA ARG A 275 -20.04 8.75 6.56
C ARG A 275 -21.11 9.81 6.37
N SER A 276 -20.95 10.59 5.29
CA SER A 276 -22.06 11.41 4.81
C SER A 276 -23.25 10.53 4.44
N PRO A 277 -24.47 10.97 4.68
CA PRO A 277 -25.67 10.27 4.22
C PRO A 277 -25.66 10.07 2.71
N CYS A 278 -26.25 8.98 2.25
CA CYS A 278 -26.31 8.63 0.82
C CYS A 278 -27.52 9.31 0.15
N TYR A 279 -27.53 10.63 0.08
CA TYR A 279 -28.67 11.44 -0.40
C TYR A 279 -29.16 11.06 -1.81
N THR A 280 -28.29 10.51 -2.66
CA THR A 280 -28.60 10.17 -4.05
C THR A 280 -28.95 8.70 -4.28
N THR A 281 -28.63 7.82 -3.32
CA THR A 281 -28.73 6.36 -3.49
C THR A 281 -29.53 5.65 -2.41
N SER A 282 -29.94 6.36 -1.34
CA SER A 282 -30.73 5.81 -0.24
C SER A 282 -31.93 6.72 0.06
N TRP A 283 -33.14 6.20 -0.15
CA TRP A 283 -34.37 6.92 0.16
C TRP A 283 -34.51 7.30 1.65
N HIS A 284 -33.89 6.52 2.54
CA HIS A 284 -33.93 6.78 3.99
C HIS A 284 -33.04 7.94 4.41
N ASP A 285 -32.06 8.29 3.59
CA ASP A 285 -31.07 9.33 3.88
C ASP A 285 -31.44 10.68 3.23
N ILE A 286 -32.54 10.75 2.47
CA ILE A 286 -33.03 11.99 1.86
C ILE A 286 -33.44 12.98 2.95
N LEU A 287 -33.01 14.23 2.78
CA LEU A 287 -33.39 15.32 3.67
C LEU A 287 -34.92 15.50 3.68
N LYS A 288 -35.56 15.36 4.84
CA LYS A 288 -37.00 15.62 5.01
C LYS A 288 -37.19 17.11 5.19
N VAL A 289 -37.90 17.74 4.26
CA VAL A 289 -38.33 19.13 4.41
C VAL A 289 -39.46 19.13 5.43
N LYS A 290 -39.34 19.96 6.46
CA LYS A 290 -40.49 20.28 7.33
C LYS A 290 -41.29 21.34 6.59
N VAL A 291 -42.52 21.01 6.21
CA VAL A 291 -43.50 21.93 5.71
C VAL A 291 -44.16 22.61 6.90
#